data_bb8a594df78418c1911a82e7a11191d6
#
_entry.id   bb8a594df78418c1911a82e7a11191d6
#
_cell.length_a   1.000
_cell.length_b   1.000
_cell.length_c   1.000
_cell.angle_alpha   90.00
_cell.angle_beta   90.00
_cell.angle_gamma   90.00
#
_symmetry.space_group_name_H-M   'P 1'
#
loop_
_entity.id
_entity.type
_entity.pdbx_description
1 polymer ?
#
loop_
_entity_poly.entity_id
_entity_poly.type
_entity_poly.pdbx_seq_one_letter_code
_entity_poly.pdbx_strand_id
1 'polypeptide(L)'
;KEFQDFKAFQRREVAKIVKEMTEITHECGKKAMMFLGDHWIGTEPFMEEFKTLGIDAVVGSVGNGSTLRLISDIEGVKYTEGRLLPYFFPDVFNENGDPVKEAKYNWVTARRAILRKPIDRIGYGGYLKLALQFPEFLDYVEQVCNEFRTLYANVKGTTPYCVKKVAVLNCWGKMRAWGCHMVHHALYQKQNYSYAGIIESLSGA
;
A
#
# COMPACT_ATOMS: atom_id res chain seq x y z
N LYS A 1 -17.98 22.99 -9.85
CA LYS A 1 -17.00 23.23 -10.91
C LYS A 1 -15.67 23.71 -10.30
N GLU A 2 -15.62 24.81 -9.60
CA GLU A 2 -14.40 25.41 -9.01
C GLU A 2 -13.60 24.42 -8.14
N PHE A 3 -14.25 23.61 -7.31
CA PHE A 3 -13.57 22.60 -6.50
C PHE A 3 -12.91 21.50 -7.34
N GLN A 4 -13.49 21.14 -8.47
CA GLN A 4 -12.89 20.15 -9.37
C GLN A 4 -11.70 20.77 -10.12
N ASP A 5 -11.82 22.03 -10.53
CA ASP A 5 -10.74 22.76 -11.18
C ASP A 5 -9.56 22.94 -10.23
N PHE A 6 -9.82 23.26 -8.96
CA PHE A 6 -8.80 23.35 -7.92
C PHE A 6 -8.08 22.00 -7.68
N LYS A 7 -8.83 20.90 -7.60
CA LYS A 7 -8.21 19.57 -7.46
C LYS A 7 -7.35 19.19 -8.67
N ALA A 8 -7.80 19.52 -9.86
CA ALA A 8 -7.05 19.27 -11.07
C ALA A 8 -5.76 20.13 -11.11
N PHE A 9 -5.83 21.36 -10.68
CA PHE A 9 -4.66 22.22 -10.50
C PHE A 9 -3.68 21.61 -9.49
N GLN A 10 -4.13 21.27 -8.27
CA GLN A 10 -3.27 20.67 -7.26
C GLN A 10 -2.60 19.39 -7.77
N ARG A 11 -3.32 18.54 -8.49
CA ARG A 11 -2.79 17.31 -9.04
C ARG A 11 -1.64 17.57 -10.01
N ARG A 12 -1.82 18.51 -10.93
CA ARG A 12 -0.78 18.86 -11.90
C ARG A 12 0.47 19.44 -11.22
N GLU A 13 0.29 20.34 -10.26
CA GLU A 13 1.42 20.95 -9.56
C GLU A 13 2.21 19.94 -8.72
N VAL A 14 1.52 19.07 -7.99
CA VAL A 14 2.18 18.00 -7.22
C VAL A 14 2.88 17.00 -8.15
N ALA A 15 2.23 16.58 -9.22
CA ALA A 15 2.84 15.68 -10.21
C ALA A 15 4.11 16.27 -10.84
N LYS A 16 4.09 17.57 -11.15
CA LYS A 16 5.26 18.27 -11.67
C LYS A 16 6.44 18.24 -10.70
N ILE A 17 6.19 18.58 -9.43
CA ILE A 17 7.23 18.57 -8.39
C ILE A 17 7.79 17.15 -8.19
N VAL A 18 6.92 16.14 -8.08
CA VAL A 18 7.36 14.75 -7.90
C VAL A 18 8.15 14.26 -9.10
N LYS A 19 7.75 14.61 -10.31
CA LYS A 19 8.49 14.28 -11.52
C LYS A 19 9.90 14.88 -11.51
N GLU A 20 10.03 16.16 -11.18
CA GLU A 20 11.32 16.83 -11.07
C GLU A 20 12.23 16.15 -10.03
N MET A 21 11.69 15.82 -8.85
CA MET A 21 12.44 15.06 -7.82
C MET A 21 12.89 13.70 -8.33
N THR A 22 12.05 13.02 -9.11
CA THR A 22 12.37 11.71 -9.69
C THR A 22 13.47 11.83 -10.74
N GLU A 23 13.41 12.84 -11.60
CA GLU A 23 14.43 13.13 -12.62
C GLU A 23 15.80 13.39 -11.97
N ILE A 24 15.86 14.26 -10.95
CA ILE A 24 17.08 14.50 -10.16
C ILE A 24 17.60 13.21 -9.53
N THR A 25 16.72 12.38 -9.00
CA THR A 25 17.10 11.07 -8.41
C THR A 25 17.75 10.17 -9.45
N HIS A 26 17.20 10.13 -10.66
CA HIS A 26 17.75 9.35 -11.77
C HIS A 26 19.08 9.88 -12.29
N GLU A 27 19.23 11.20 -12.38
CA GLU A 27 20.50 11.87 -12.74
C GLU A 27 21.62 11.50 -11.76
N CYS A 28 21.29 11.29 -10.49
CA CYS A 28 22.22 10.77 -9.48
C CYS A 28 22.47 9.24 -9.57
N GLY A 29 21.95 8.57 -10.59
CA GLY A 29 22.08 7.12 -10.76
C GLY A 29 21.31 6.29 -9.71
N LYS A 30 20.29 6.88 -9.08
CA LYS A 30 19.46 6.23 -8.05
C LYS A 30 18.07 5.93 -8.57
N LYS A 31 17.36 5.07 -7.86
CA LYS A 31 15.95 4.75 -8.14
C LYS A 31 15.05 5.56 -7.23
N ALA A 32 13.96 6.05 -7.79
CA ALA A 32 12.93 6.78 -7.06
C ALA A 32 11.88 5.81 -6.51
N MET A 33 11.69 5.85 -5.21
CA MET A 33 10.65 5.07 -4.53
C MET A 33 9.68 5.99 -3.84
N MET A 34 8.39 5.74 -4.02
CA MET A 34 7.33 6.53 -3.42
C MET A 34 6.49 5.70 -2.48
N PHE A 35 6.25 6.24 -1.28
CA PHE A 35 5.28 5.68 -0.36
C PHE A 35 3.87 6.13 -0.77
N LEU A 36 2.99 5.18 -0.99
CA LEU A 36 1.59 5.44 -1.28
C LEU A 36 0.81 5.50 0.02
N GLY A 37 0.52 6.69 0.45
CA GLY A 37 -0.50 6.93 1.46
C GLY A 37 -1.90 6.95 0.84
N ASP A 38 -2.89 6.74 1.67
CA ASP A 38 -4.29 6.86 1.27
C ASP A 38 -4.57 8.31 0.84
N HIS A 39 -4.95 8.55 -0.40
CA HIS A 39 -5.48 9.85 -0.86
C HIS A 39 -4.48 10.98 -1.17
N TRP A 40 -3.29 10.70 -1.59
CA TRP A 40 -2.34 11.76 -2.00
C TRP A 40 -2.68 12.35 -3.38
N ILE A 41 -2.99 13.64 -3.39
CA ILE A 41 -3.29 14.36 -4.63
C ILE A 41 -2.04 14.44 -5.52
N GLY A 42 -2.21 14.11 -6.81
CA GLY A 42 -1.14 14.20 -7.81
C GLY A 42 -0.25 12.97 -7.87
N THR A 43 -0.41 12.04 -6.95
CA THR A 43 0.32 10.77 -6.91
C THR A 43 -0.61 9.56 -6.86
N GLU A 44 -1.86 9.75 -7.25
CA GLU A 44 -2.84 8.66 -7.32
C GLU A 44 -2.44 7.67 -8.43
N PRO A 45 -2.23 6.40 -8.10
CA PRO A 45 -1.63 5.41 -9.01
C PRO A 45 -2.41 5.15 -10.30
N PHE A 46 -3.69 5.43 -10.31
CA PHE A 46 -4.57 5.18 -11.45
C PHE A 46 -4.91 6.43 -12.25
N MET A 47 -4.24 7.53 -11.98
CA MET A 47 -4.35 8.77 -12.75
C MET A 47 -3.29 8.84 -13.85
N GLU A 48 -3.61 9.52 -14.93
CA GLU A 48 -2.68 9.63 -16.06
C GLU A 48 -1.38 10.32 -15.67
N GLU A 49 -1.45 11.30 -14.78
CA GLU A 49 -0.28 12.01 -14.28
C GLU A 49 0.72 11.07 -13.62
N PHE A 50 0.25 10.02 -12.93
CA PHE A 50 1.13 9.04 -12.28
C PHE A 50 2.10 8.36 -13.25
N LYS A 51 1.63 8.01 -14.43
CA LYS A 51 2.46 7.37 -15.47
C LYS A 51 3.63 8.25 -15.92
N THR A 52 3.51 9.55 -15.73
CA THR A 52 4.54 10.54 -16.13
C THR A 52 5.58 10.80 -15.04
N LEU A 53 5.38 10.30 -13.84
CA LEU A 53 6.26 10.57 -12.70
C LEU A 53 7.61 9.86 -12.78
N GLY A 54 7.69 8.76 -13.54
CA GLY A 54 8.92 7.98 -13.67
C GLY A 54 9.32 7.21 -12.40
N ILE A 55 8.37 6.94 -11.50
CA ILE A 55 8.61 6.21 -10.24
C ILE A 55 9.02 4.76 -10.54
N ASP A 56 10.15 4.32 -9.95
CA ASP A 56 10.64 2.94 -10.11
C ASP A 56 9.94 1.96 -9.18
N ALA A 57 9.60 2.40 -7.98
CA ALA A 57 9.02 1.55 -6.96
C ALA A 57 7.93 2.27 -6.16
N VAL A 58 6.89 1.53 -5.83
CA VAL A 58 5.85 1.99 -4.91
C VAL A 58 5.83 1.13 -3.67
N VAL A 59 5.60 1.76 -2.54
CA VAL A 59 5.58 1.13 -1.22
C VAL A 59 4.28 1.48 -0.52
N GLY A 60 3.66 0.51 0.09
CA GLY A 60 2.48 0.74 0.92
C GLY A 60 2.47 -0.07 2.19
N SER A 61 1.69 0.39 3.14
CA SER A 61 1.43 -0.32 4.38
C SER A 61 0.56 -1.55 4.12
N VAL A 62 0.94 -2.69 4.66
CA VAL A 62 0.18 -3.95 4.55
C VAL A 62 -0.65 -4.24 5.80
N GLY A 63 -1.27 -3.23 6.35
CA GLY A 63 -2.20 -3.38 7.46
C GLY A 63 -3.47 -4.18 7.11
N ASN A 64 -3.76 -4.30 5.80
CA ASN A 64 -4.84 -5.13 5.27
C ASN A 64 -4.51 -5.64 3.86
N GLY A 65 -5.23 -6.66 3.41
CA GLY A 65 -5.03 -7.25 2.08
C GLY A 65 -5.45 -6.36 0.92
N SER A 66 -6.37 -5.42 1.14
CA SER A 66 -6.84 -4.49 0.11
C SER A 66 -5.73 -3.58 -0.37
N THR A 67 -4.97 -2.97 0.54
CA THR A 67 -3.83 -2.10 0.20
C THR A 67 -2.79 -2.87 -0.60
N LEU A 68 -2.47 -4.10 -0.20
CA LEU A 68 -1.52 -4.93 -0.91
C LEU A 68 -1.95 -5.24 -2.35
N ARG A 69 -3.23 -5.55 -2.54
CA ARG A 69 -3.79 -5.81 -3.86
C ARG A 69 -3.74 -4.58 -4.75
N LEU A 70 -4.05 -3.42 -4.19
CA LEU A 70 -3.97 -2.15 -4.91
C LEU A 70 -2.54 -1.88 -5.37
N ILE A 71 -1.56 -2.05 -4.49
CA ILE A 71 -0.13 -1.87 -4.81
C ILE A 71 0.30 -2.84 -5.91
N SER A 72 -0.08 -4.11 -5.81
CA SER A 72 0.31 -5.13 -6.77
C SER A 72 -0.32 -4.92 -8.17
N ASP A 73 -1.40 -4.17 -8.26
CA ASP A 73 -2.10 -3.87 -9.52
C ASP A 73 -1.69 -2.53 -10.15
N ILE A 74 -0.77 -1.78 -9.54
CA ILE A 74 -0.29 -0.50 -10.10
C ILE A 74 0.51 -0.77 -11.38
N GLU A 75 0.11 -0.12 -12.45
CA GLU A 75 0.80 -0.16 -13.72
C GLU A 75 1.92 0.89 -13.80
N GLY A 76 2.95 0.62 -14.60
CA GLY A 76 4.01 1.57 -14.91
C GLY A 76 5.11 1.67 -13.87
N VAL A 77 5.10 0.88 -12.80
CA VAL A 77 6.21 0.76 -11.84
C VAL A 77 6.92 -0.58 -11.97
N LYS A 78 8.22 -0.59 -11.75
CA LYS A 78 9.05 -1.77 -11.87
C LYS A 78 8.98 -2.67 -10.63
N TYR A 79 8.86 -2.07 -9.45
CA TYR A 79 8.87 -2.77 -8.18
C TYR A 79 7.72 -2.33 -7.28
N THR A 80 7.18 -3.30 -6.55
CA THR A 80 6.15 -3.10 -5.55
C THR A 80 6.62 -3.62 -4.20
N GLU A 81 6.38 -2.88 -3.13
CA GLU A 81 6.80 -3.23 -1.78
C GLU A 81 5.66 -3.09 -0.78
N GLY A 82 5.49 -4.09 0.06
CA GLY A 82 4.60 -4.04 1.21
C GLY A 82 5.39 -3.86 2.50
N ARG A 83 4.98 -2.94 3.34
CA ARG A 83 5.55 -2.78 4.68
C ARG A 83 4.65 -3.37 5.72
N LEU A 84 5.18 -4.34 6.45
CA LEU A 84 4.59 -4.75 7.71
C LEU A 84 4.77 -3.59 8.69
N LEU A 85 3.67 -2.98 9.01
CA LEU A 85 3.59 -1.99 10.06
C LEU A 85 2.75 -2.61 11.16
N PRO A 86 3.33 -3.07 12.25
CA PRO A 86 2.60 -3.02 13.50
C PRO A 86 2.42 -1.53 13.76
N TYR A 87 1.16 -1.15 13.79
CA TYR A 87 0.79 0.18 13.47
C TYR A 87 1.26 1.23 14.47
N PHE A 88 1.59 2.26 13.89
CA PHE A 88 1.81 3.64 14.16
C PHE A 88 2.33 3.97 15.55
N PHE A 89 3.68 4.18 15.59
CA PHE A 89 4.28 4.94 16.66
C PHE A 89 4.19 4.30 18.04
N PRO A 90 4.38 5.04 19.11
CA PRO A 90 4.53 4.43 20.42
C PRO A 90 3.36 3.54 20.85
N ASP A 91 2.31 3.49 20.05
CA ASP A 91 1.06 2.80 20.36
C ASP A 91 1.23 1.29 20.55
N VAL A 92 2.20 0.67 19.87
CA VAL A 92 2.42 -0.78 19.96
C VAL A 92 3.76 -1.13 20.57
N PHE A 93 4.77 -0.28 20.39
CA PHE A 93 6.11 -0.47 20.94
C PHE A 93 6.25 0.19 22.32
N ASN A 94 5.47 -0.27 23.27
CA ASN A 94 5.49 0.16 24.65
C ASN A 94 5.18 -1.01 25.58
N GLU A 95 5.29 -0.81 26.89
CA GLU A 95 5.12 -1.85 27.90
C GLU A 95 3.74 -2.55 27.87
N ASN A 96 2.72 -1.87 27.34
CA ASN A 96 1.36 -2.42 27.24
C ASN A 96 1.01 -2.86 25.82
N GLY A 97 1.92 -2.74 24.87
CA GLY A 97 1.72 -3.08 23.47
C GLY A 97 2.18 -4.51 23.15
N ASP A 98 1.61 -5.08 22.12
CA ASP A 98 1.99 -6.40 21.60
C ASP A 98 2.28 -6.31 20.10
N PRO A 99 3.49 -5.87 19.71
CA PRO A 99 3.85 -5.72 18.31
C PRO A 99 3.87 -7.06 17.54
N VAL A 100 4.14 -8.15 18.23
CA VAL A 100 4.15 -9.49 17.61
C VAL A 100 2.74 -9.93 17.22
N LYS A 101 1.78 -9.74 18.12
CA LYS A 101 0.37 -10.08 17.85
C LYS A 101 -0.17 -9.28 16.67
N GLU A 102 0.11 -8.00 16.63
CA GLU A 102 -0.33 -7.14 15.54
C GLU A 102 0.33 -7.50 14.20
N ALA A 103 1.63 -7.77 14.22
CA ALA A 103 2.35 -8.23 13.03
C ALA A 103 1.80 -9.57 12.52
N LYS A 104 1.44 -10.50 13.40
CA LYS A 104 0.78 -11.77 13.05
C LYS A 104 -0.56 -11.54 12.35
N TYR A 105 -1.38 -10.65 12.89
CA TYR A 105 -2.66 -10.30 12.28
C TYR A 105 -2.47 -9.70 10.87
N ASN A 106 -1.57 -8.75 10.75
CA ASN A 106 -1.27 -8.10 9.47
C ASN A 106 -0.71 -9.09 8.44
N TRP A 107 0.16 -10.00 8.86
CA TRP A 107 0.73 -11.00 7.97
C TRP A 107 -0.30 -12.01 7.46
N VAL A 108 -1.23 -12.45 8.28
CA VAL A 108 -2.29 -13.37 7.86
C VAL A 108 -3.14 -12.77 6.74
N THR A 109 -3.46 -11.48 6.80
CA THR A 109 -4.23 -10.79 5.76
C THR A 109 -3.38 -10.49 4.52
N ALA A 110 -2.15 -10.04 4.70
CA ALA A 110 -1.22 -9.77 3.60
C ALA A 110 -0.91 -11.03 2.76
N ARG A 111 -0.68 -12.15 3.41
CA ARG A 111 -0.36 -13.43 2.78
C ARG A 111 -1.40 -13.88 1.75
N ARG A 112 -2.68 -13.69 2.02
CA ARG A 112 -3.78 -14.00 1.10
C ARG A 112 -3.71 -13.17 -0.19
N ALA A 113 -3.35 -11.90 -0.08
CA ALA A 113 -3.22 -11.03 -1.24
C ALA A 113 -2.00 -11.39 -2.10
N ILE A 114 -0.90 -11.78 -1.47
CA ILE A 114 0.34 -12.21 -2.16
C ILE A 114 0.10 -13.45 -3.01
N LEU A 115 -0.70 -14.40 -2.54
CA LEU A 115 -1.05 -15.59 -3.29
C LEU A 115 -1.82 -15.29 -4.58
N ARG A 116 -2.55 -14.19 -4.63
CA ARG A 116 -3.23 -13.74 -5.86
C ARG A 116 -2.28 -13.08 -6.86
N LYS A 117 -1.49 -12.15 -6.40
CA LYS A 117 -0.48 -11.44 -7.20
C LYS A 117 0.65 -11.02 -6.28
N PRO A 118 1.85 -11.55 -6.49
CA PRO A 118 2.97 -11.23 -5.62
C PRO A 118 3.37 -9.76 -5.78
N ILE A 119 3.76 -9.18 -4.66
CA ILE A 119 4.60 -7.97 -4.63
C ILE A 119 6.07 -8.39 -4.68
N ASP A 120 6.97 -7.49 -5.04
CA ASP A 120 8.39 -7.82 -5.20
C ASP A 120 9.14 -7.88 -3.88
N ARG A 121 8.68 -7.15 -2.88
CA ARG A 121 9.34 -7.00 -1.58
C ARG A 121 8.35 -6.94 -0.43
N ILE A 122 8.76 -7.48 0.70
CA ILE A 122 8.11 -7.28 1.99
C ILE A 122 9.16 -7.03 3.06
N GLY A 123 8.84 -6.21 4.03
CA GLY A 123 9.73 -5.94 5.15
C GLY A 123 9.05 -5.11 6.24
N TYR A 124 9.83 -4.83 7.27
CA TYR A 124 9.40 -3.91 8.32
C TYR A 124 9.47 -2.46 7.83
N GLY A 125 8.43 -1.72 8.09
CA GLY A 125 8.38 -0.29 7.85
C GLY A 125 8.00 0.44 9.13
N GLY A 126 8.93 1.17 9.72
CA GLY A 126 8.69 1.89 10.95
C GLY A 126 9.99 2.38 11.61
N TYR A 127 9.91 2.81 12.85
CA TYR A 127 11.09 3.26 13.59
C TYR A 127 11.90 2.07 14.12
N LEU A 128 13.00 1.77 13.46
CA LEU A 128 13.89 0.68 13.86
C LEU A 128 14.34 0.81 15.31
N LYS A 129 14.62 2.02 15.78
CA LYS A 129 15.03 2.28 17.17
C LYS A 129 14.00 1.78 18.19
N LEU A 130 12.71 1.88 17.89
CA LEU A 130 11.66 1.35 18.76
C LEU A 130 11.60 -0.18 18.65
N ALA A 131 11.65 -0.71 17.45
CA ALA A 131 11.59 -2.14 17.19
C ALA A 131 12.75 -2.91 17.84
N LEU A 132 13.94 -2.32 17.93
CA LEU A 132 15.11 -2.93 18.58
C LEU A 132 14.90 -3.25 20.07
N GLN A 133 13.92 -2.63 20.71
CA GLN A 133 13.57 -2.93 22.11
C GLN A 133 12.67 -4.17 22.24
N PHE A 134 12.23 -4.74 21.11
CA PHE A 134 11.34 -5.88 21.05
C PHE A 134 11.94 -6.98 20.18
N PRO A 135 12.92 -7.75 20.69
CA PRO A 135 13.63 -8.77 19.91
C PRO A 135 12.69 -9.83 19.32
N GLU A 136 11.67 -10.24 20.06
CA GLU A 136 10.66 -11.20 19.58
C GLU A 136 9.89 -10.72 18.35
N PHE A 137 9.69 -9.39 18.24
CA PHE A 137 9.11 -8.79 17.05
C PHE A 137 10.07 -8.87 15.86
N LEU A 138 11.36 -8.63 16.07
CA LEU A 138 12.37 -8.73 15.00
C LEU A 138 12.50 -10.17 14.51
N ASP A 139 12.51 -11.14 15.41
CA ASP A 139 12.52 -12.58 15.09
C ASP A 139 11.29 -12.95 14.25
N TYR A 140 10.13 -12.40 14.60
CA TYR A 140 8.92 -12.63 13.83
C TYR A 140 8.99 -11.97 12.43
N VAL A 141 9.55 -10.77 12.31
CA VAL A 141 9.78 -10.12 11.00
C VAL A 141 10.71 -10.97 10.14
N GLU A 142 11.77 -11.54 10.70
CA GLU A 142 12.65 -12.46 9.97
C GLU A 142 11.89 -13.69 9.49
N GLN A 143 11.08 -14.29 10.35
CA GLN A 143 10.22 -15.43 9.98
C GLN A 143 9.30 -15.07 8.81
N VAL A 144 8.63 -13.91 8.87
CA VAL A 144 7.77 -13.41 7.79
C VAL A 144 8.55 -13.23 6.48
N CYS A 145 9.75 -12.66 6.55
CA CYS A 145 10.59 -12.49 5.37
C CYS A 145 10.98 -13.84 4.73
N ASN A 146 11.25 -14.85 5.54
CA ASN A 146 11.58 -16.19 5.06
C ASN A 146 10.35 -16.89 4.45
N GLU A 147 9.19 -16.77 5.09
CA GLU A 147 7.91 -17.26 4.55
C GLU A 147 7.58 -16.57 3.22
N PHE A 148 7.74 -15.24 3.16
CA PHE A 148 7.53 -14.48 1.94
C PHE A 148 8.43 -14.94 0.78
N ARG A 149 9.73 -15.14 1.03
CA ARG A 149 10.66 -15.64 0.00
C ARG A 149 10.19 -16.97 -0.59
N THR A 150 9.71 -17.86 0.27
CA THR A 150 9.16 -19.15 -0.15
C THR A 150 7.90 -18.98 -0.98
N LEU A 151 6.95 -18.16 -0.54
CA LEU A 151 5.73 -17.87 -1.29
C LEU A 151 6.05 -17.21 -2.63
N TYR A 152 6.92 -16.21 -2.63
CA TYR A 152 7.31 -15.48 -3.84
C TYR A 152 7.95 -16.40 -4.88
N ALA A 153 8.85 -17.28 -4.46
CA ALA A 153 9.49 -18.24 -5.35
C ALA A 153 8.49 -19.18 -6.03
N ASN A 154 7.39 -19.53 -5.33
CA ASN A 154 6.36 -20.42 -5.86
C ASN A 154 5.30 -19.71 -6.72
N VAL A 155 5.02 -18.43 -6.48
CA VAL A 155 3.95 -17.72 -7.21
C VAL A 155 4.47 -16.78 -8.29
N LYS A 156 5.73 -16.37 -8.24
CA LYS A 156 6.35 -15.54 -9.27
C LYS A 156 6.30 -16.22 -10.64
N GLY A 157 5.74 -15.50 -11.62
CA GLY A 157 5.63 -16.00 -12.98
C GLY A 157 4.45 -16.97 -13.20
N THR A 158 3.63 -17.23 -12.18
CA THR A 158 2.39 -17.99 -12.32
C THR A 158 1.19 -17.06 -12.51
N THR A 159 0.17 -17.53 -13.21
CA THR A 159 -1.12 -16.85 -13.26
C THR A 159 -2.09 -17.63 -12.36
N PRO A 160 -2.53 -17.06 -11.24
CA PRO A 160 -3.44 -17.79 -10.35
C PRO A 160 -4.79 -18.03 -11.04
N TYR A 161 -5.30 -19.24 -10.90
CA TYR A 161 -6.63 -19.58 -11.37
C TYR A 161 -7.69 -18.97 -10.44
N CYS A 162 -8.55 -18.13 -11.00
CA CYS A 162 -9.64 -17.53 -10.25
C CYS A 162 -10.89 -18.42 -10.33
N VAL A 163 -11.25 -19.04 -9.22
CA VAL A 163 -12.44 -19.90 -9.11
C VAL A 163 -13.72 -19.06 -9.15
N LYS A 164 -13.68 -17.84 -8.62
CA LYS A 164 -14.83 -16.94 -8.55
C LYS A 164 -14.79 -15.90 -9.65
N LYS A 165 -15.90 -15.82 -10.41
CA LYS A 165 -16.07 -14.86 -11.51
C LYS A 165 -16.75 -13.59 -11.01
N VAL A 166 -16.18 -12.95 -10.00
CA VAL A 166 -16.68 -11.68 -9.47
C VAL A 166 -15.67 -10.60 -9.76
N ALA A 167 -16.10 -9.55 -10.45
CA ALA A 167 -15.31 -8.35 -10.69
C ALA A 167 -15.74 -7.24 -9.72
N VAL A 168 -14.77 -6.65 -9.04
CA VAL A 168 -14.99 -5.45 -8.21
C VAL A 168 -14.52 -4.24 -9.00
N LEU A 169 -15.45 -3.36 -9.36
CA LEU A 169 -15.13 -2.13 -10.06
C LEU A 169 -14.49 -1.12 -9.10
N ASN A 170 -13.26 -0.74 -9.40
CA ASN A 170 -12.52 0.25 -8.63
C ASN A 170 -12.57 1.63 -9.30
N CYS A 171 -13.02 2.65 -8.58
CA CYS A 171 -13.19 4.01 -9.06
C CYS A 171 -12.34 5.02 -8.28
N TRP A 172 -11.03 4.81 -8.22
CA TRP A 172 -10.09 5.59 -7.43
C TRP A 172 -10.25 7.11 -7.51
N GLY A 173 -10.29 7.67 -8.71
CA GLY A 173 -10.35 9.11 -8.87
C GLY A 173 -11.64 9.75 -8.34
N LYS A 174 -12.76 9.05 -8.47
CA LYS A 174 -14.05 9.49 -7.91
C LYS A 174 -14.16 9.20 -6.41
N MET A 175 -13.56 8.12 -5.95
CA MET A 175 -13.50 7.76 -4.54
C MET A 175 -12.82 8.83 -3.70
N ARG A 176 -11.76 9.48 -4.22
CA ARG A 176 -11.12 10.58 -3.53
C ARG A 176 -12.05 11.77 -3.28
N ALA A 177 -12.78 12.21 -4.31
CA ALA A 177 -13.73 13.30 -4.15
C ALA A 177 -14.81 12.97 -3.11
N TRP A 178 -15.24 11.73 -3.11
CA TRP A 178 -16.20 11.22 -2.12
C TRP A 178 -15.55 11.11 -0.74
N GLY A 179 -14.30 10.63 -0.65
CA GLY A 179 -13.54 10.58 0.59
C GLY A 179 -13.40 11.95 1.27
N CYS A 180 -13.08 12.99 0.51
CA CYS A 180 -13.03 14.35 1.04
C CYS A 180 -14.38 14.81 1.61
N HIS A 181 -15.47 14.49 0.93
CA HIS A 181 -16.83 14.78 1.41
C HIS A 181 -17.15 14.01 2.70
N MET A 182 -16.82 12.73 2.74
CA MET A 182 -17.09 11.87 3.89
C MET A 182 -16.28 12.26 5.12
N VAL A 183 -15.04 12.71 4.95
CA VAL A 183 -14.21 13.25 6.06
C VAL A 183 -14.86 14.48 6.66
N HIS A 184 -15.32 15.40 5.82
CA HIS A 184 -16.03 16.61 6.26
C HIS A 184 -17.28 16.27 7.10
N HIS A 185 -17.99 15.21 6.77
CA HIS A 185 -19.18 14.76 7.48
C HIS A 185 -18.92 13.67 8.52
N ALA A 186 -17.70 13.42 8.93
CA ALA A 186 -17.32 12.36 9.86
C ALA A 186 -17.77 10.94 9.44
N LEU A 187 -17.93 10.69 8.13
CA LEU A 187 -18.38 9.40 7.59
C LEU A 187 -17.25 8.59 6.93
N TYR A 188 -16.02 9.05 7.03
CA TYR A 188 -14.84 8.45 6.41
C TYR A 188 -14.68 6.96 6.73
N GLN A 189 -14.86 6.59 8.01
CA GLN A 189 -14.73 5.19 8.42
C GLN A 189 -15.75 4.28 7.73
N LYS A 190 -17.00 4.71 7.59
CA LYS A 190 -18.04 3.92 6.91
C LYS A 190 -17.69 3.63 5.46
N GLN A 191 -17.12 4.60 4.77
CA GLN A 191 -16.64 4.43 3.41
C GLN A 191 -15.50 3.42 3.31
N ASN A 192 -14.50 3.53 4.16
CA ASN A 192 -13.37 2.62 4.18
C ASN A 192 -13.80 1.18 4.48
N TYR A 193 -14.71 0.99 5.43
CA TYR A 193 -15.25 -0.33 5.72
C TYR A 193 -15.99 -0.94 4.54
N SER A 194 -16.81 -0.17 3.85
CA SER A 194 -17.55 -0.68 2.68
C SER A 194 -16.61 -1.10 1.57
N TYR A 195 -15.62 -0.28 1.26
CA TYR A 195 -14.68 -0.53 0.17
C TYR A 195 -13.72 -1.69 0.48
N ALA A 196 -13.04 -1.62 1.61
CA ALA A 196 -12.11 -2.67 2.03
C ALA A 196 -12.84 -3.98 2.36
N GLY A 197 -13.99 -3.89 3.00
CA GLY A 197 -14.78 -5.04 3.41
C GLY A 197 -15.24 -5.92 2.25
N ILE A 198 -15.64 -5.34 1.12
CA ILE A 198 -16.01 -6.09 -0.09
C ILE A 198 -14.82 -6.90 -0.60
N ILE A 199 -13.65 -6.27 -0.72
CA ILE A 199 -12.43 -6.92 -1.22
C ILE A 199 -11.97 -8.02 -0.27
N GLU A 200 -11.96 -7.76 1.03
CA GLU A 200 -11.55 -8.73 2.04
C GLU A 200 -12.51 -9.93 2.11
N SER A 201 -13.81 -9.68 2.07
CA SER A 201 -14.82 -10.75 2.09
C SER A 201 -14.71 -11.67 0.89
N LEU A 202 -14.51 -11.11 -0.31
CA LEU A 202 -14.32 -11.90 -1.53
C LEU A 202 -12.98 -12.64 -1.56
N SER A 203 -12.02 -12.20 -0.79
CA SER A 203 -10.67 -12.79 -0.74
C SER A 203 -10.55 -13.92 0.26
N GLY A 204 -11.39 -13.91 1.27
CA GLY A 204 -11.41 -14.92 2.33
C GLY A 204 -12.34 -16.09 2.07
N ALA A 205 -13.07 -16.05 0.97
CA ALA A 205 -14.08 -17.06 0.63
C ALA A 205 -13.54 -18.13 -0.31
#